data_ada987d9b3576f11d1b2d57e81265bb6
#
_entry.id   ada987d9b3576f11d1b2d57e81265bb6
#
_cell.length_a   1.000
_cell.length_b   1.000
_cell.length_c   1.000
_cell.angle_alpha   90.00
_cell.angle_beta   90.00
_cell.angle_gamma   90.00
#
_symmetry.space_group_name_H-M   'P 1'
#
loop_
_entity.id
_entity.type
_entity.pdbx_description
1 polymer ?
#
loop_
_entity_poly.entity_id
_entity_poly.type
_entity_poly.pdbx_seq_one_letter_code
_entity_poly.pdbx_strand_id
1 'polypeptide(L)'
;MLKHKPLIIGITGAFGSGKTSASDFLKSLGFRKISLVQFLEEELENRGEKKITRQLLQDLGNEWREKYGAGILAQKALALIKEKAIRKAVVEGFRNSLEISEFRKQNNFKLIGLVANRQIRFDRLKKLKRREKLNWELFNKLDNRDLGIGEGKKGLQVAICLALSDIFIENNRGLGELKSKIKEVIKERINEF
;
A
#
# COMPACT_ATOMS: atom_id res chain seq x y z
N MET A 1 -13.55 20.94 14.36
CA MET A 1 -13.30 19.52 14.70
C MET A 1 -14.27 18.65 13.93
N LEU A 2 -13.82 17.63 13.21
CA LEU A 2 -14.71 16.66 12.55
C LEU A 2 -15.53 15.95 13.63
N LYS A 3 -16.87 16.04 13.57
CA LYS A 3 -17.79 15.37 14.52
C LYS A 3 -17.68 13.83 14.49
N HIS A 4 -17.09 13.25 13.44
CA HIS A 4 -16.87 11.80 13.29
C HIS A 4 -15.44 11.52 12.86
N LYS A 5 -14.82 10.51 13.46
CA LYS A 5 -13.50 10.00 13.05
C LYS A 5 -13.60 9.36 11.68
N PRO A 6 -12.59 9.53 10.78
CA PRO A 6 -12.62 8.93 9.47
C PRO A 6 -12.53 7.40 9.57
N LEU A 7 -13.28 6.68 8.74
CA LEU A 7 -13.08 5.26 8.50
C LEU A 7 -11.91 5.08 7.53
N ILE A 8 -10.87 4.36 7.95
CA ILE A 8 -9.65 4.17 7.14
C ILE A 8 -9.39 2.68 6.93
N ILE A 9 -9.32 2.27 5.68
CA ILE A 9 -8.91 0.93 5.28
C ILE A 9 -7.48 1.02 4.74
N GLY A 10 -6.54 0.34 5.39
CA GLY A 10 -5.19 0.14 4.88
C GLY A 10 -5.14 -1.10 3.98
N ILE A 11 -4.35 -1.05 2.91
CA ILE A 11 -4.06 -2.22 2.07
C ILE A 11 -2.55 -2.40 1.96
N THR A 12 -2.05 -3.54 2.44
CA THR A 12 -0.66 -3.96 2.26
C THR A 12 -0.58 -5.25 1.44
N GLY A 13 0.62 -5.61 1.02
CA GLY A 13 0.88 -6.84 0.26
C GLY A 13 2.09 -6.71 -0.64
N ALA A 14 2.66 -7.84 -1.03
CA ALA A 14 3.85 -7.91 -1.85
C ALA A 14 3.65 -7.31 -3.26
N PHE A 15 4.75 -7.10 -3.97
CA PHE A 15 4.75 -6.58 -5.35
C PHE A 15 3.89 -7.45 -6.28
N GLY A 16 2.88 -6.88 -6.93
CA GLY A 16 1.95 -7.60 -7.81
C GLY A 16 0.78 -8.31 -7.11
N SER A 17 0.59 -8.16 -5.78
CA SER A 17 -0.51 -8.81 -5.04
C SER A 17 -1.92 -8.29 -5.39
N GLY A 18 -2.05 -7.14 -6.08
CA GLY A 18 -3.34 -6.59 -6.49
C GLY A 18 -3.84 -5.43 -5.62
N LYS A 19 -2.97 -4.78 -4.83
CA LYS A 19 -3.33 -3.64 -3.98
C LYS A 19 -4.08 -2.53 -4.73
N THR A 20 -3.56 -2.15 -5.89
CA THR A 20 -4.18 -1.10 -6.71
C THR A 20 -5.59 -1.48 -7.18
N SER A 21 -5.79 -2.73 -7.60
CA SER A 21 -7.13 -3.21 -7.99
C SER A 21 -8.11 -3.23 -6.82
N ALA A 22 -7.63 -3.58 -5.62
CA ALA A 22 -8.44 -3.56 -4.41
C ALA A 22 -8.78 -2.12 -3.99
N SER A 23 -7.82 -1.21 -4.01
CA SER A 23 -8.06 0.20 -3.65
C SER A 23 -8.93 0.92 -4.69
N ASP A 24 -8.80 0.60 -5.98
CA ASP A 24 -9.68 1.13 -7.03
C ASP A 24 -11.13 0.63 -6.87
N PHE A 25 -11.28 -0.62 -6.46
CA PHE A 25 -12.60 -1.14 -6.14
C PHE A 25 -13.21 -0.44 -4.92
N LEU A 26 -12.46 -0.24 -3.84
CA LEU A 26 -12.92 0.53 -2.67
C LEU A 26 -13.25 1.99 -3.04
N LYS A 27 -12.46 2.59 -3.96
CA LYS A 27 -12.78 3.91 -4.50
C LYS A 27 -14.15 3.92 -5.19
N SER A 28 -14.51 2.87 -5.94
CA SER A 28 -15.82 2.76 -6.57
C SER A 28 -16.97 2.59 -5.55
N LEU A 29 -16.67 2.21 -4.32
CA LEU A 29 -17.60 2.14 -3.18
C LEU A 29 -17.62 3.43 -2.32
N GLY A 30 -17.05 4.52 -2.82
CA GLY A 30 -17.09 5.83 -2.18
C GLY A 30 -15.93 6.14 -1.21
N PHE A 31 -14.87 5.31 -1.18
CA PHE A 31 -13.66 5.63 -0.43
C PHE A 31 -12.75 6.58 -1.23
N ARG A 32 -12.16 7.57 -0.56
CA ARG A 32 -11.06 8.35 -1.14
C ARG A 32 -9.79 7.51 -1.14
N LYS A 33 -9.26 7.22 -2.34
CA LYS A 33 -8.00 6.49 -2.49
C LYS A 33 -6.81 7.41 -2.25
N ILE A 34 -5.85 6.92 -1.45
CA ILE A 34 -4.55 7.54 -1.18
C ILE A 34 -3.48 6.45 -1.34
N SER A 35 -2.47 6.70 -2.18
CA SER A 35 -1.31 5.83 -2.32
C SER A 35 -0.13 6.45 -1.60
N LEU A 36 0.52 5.73 -0.66
CA LEU A 36 1.72 6.23 0.01
C LEU A 36 2.85 6.48 -0.98
N VAL A 37 2.86 5.76 -2.10
CA VAL A 37 3.86 5.92 -3.16
C VAL A 37 3.68 7.23 -3.92
N GLN A 38 2.47 7.80 -3.98
CA GLN A 38 2.23 9.06 -4.71
C GLN A 38 3.11 10.21 -4.21
N PHE A 39 3.38 10.28 -2.91
CA PHE A 39 4.25 11.32 -2.35
C PHE A 39 5.70 11.20 -2.82
N LEU A 40 6.15 9.97 -3.11
CA LEU A 40 7.48 9.72 -3.66
C LEU A 40 7.50 9.99 -5.17
N GLU A 41 6.42 9.67 -5.88
CA GLU A 41 6.27 9.99 -7.30
C GLU A 41 6.30 11.50 -7.52
N GLU A 42 5.50 12.25 -6.76
CA GLU A 42 5.47 13.72 -6.79
C GLU A 42 6.85 14.33 -6.50
N GLU A 43 7.60 13.79 -5.53
CA GLU A 43 8.95 14.26 -5.22
C GLU A 43 9.93 13.97 -6.35
N LEU A 44 9.90 12.77 -6.95
CA LEU A 44 10.77 12.44 -8.09
C LEU A 44 10.46 13.31 -9.31
N GLU A 45 9.19 13.57 -9.58
CA GLU A 45 8.76 14.51 -10.63
C GLU A 45 9.29 15.92 -10.36
N ASN A 46 9.20 16.41 -9.12
CA ASN A 46 9.74 17.72 -8.71
C ASN A 46 11.27 17.79 -8.83
N ARG A 47 11.98 16.66 -8.64
CA ARG A 47 13.43 16.54 -8.88
C ARG A 47 13.78 16.45 -10.38
N GLY A 48 12.80 16.42 -11.28
CA GLY A 48 13.00 16.36 -12.72
C GLY A 48 13.23 14.96 -13.29
N GLU A 49 12.89 13.90 -12.53
CA GLU A 49 13.04 12.53 -12.98
C GLU A 49 12.06 12.20 -14.10
N LYS A 50 12.59 12.00 -15.32
CA LYS A 50 11.79 11.69 -16.52
C LYS A 50 11.27 10.26 -16.55
N LYS A 51 11.93 9.34 -15.84
CA LYS A 51 11.57 7.91 -15.82
C LYS A 51 11.61 7.37 -14.41
N ILE A 52 10.46 7.32 -13.77
CA ILE A 52 10.32 6.80 -12.42
C ILE A 52 10.30 5.28 -12.44
N THR A 53 11.39 4.65 -11.98
CA THR A 53 11.51 3.20 -11.82
C THR A 53 11.07 2.76 -10.43
N ARG A 54 10.84 1.46 -10.26
CA ARG A 54 10.55 0.91 -8.93
C ARG A 54 11.71 1.06 -7.98
N GLN A 55 12.94 0.88 -8.47
CA GLN A 55 14.14 1.04 -7.67
C GLN A 55 14.26 2.47 -7.13
N LEU A 56 14.07 3.49 -7.96
CA LEU A 56 14.09 4.90 -7.51
C LEU A 56 13.06 5.16 -6.40
N LEU A 57 11.85 4.61 -6.52
CA LEU A 57 10.84 4.75 -5.48
C LEU A 57 11.22 4.05 -4.17
N GLN A 58 11.89 2.89 -4.25
CA GLN A 58 12.39 2.19 -3.07
C GLN A 58 13.51 2.98 -2.40
N ASP A 59 14.45 3.51 -3.19
CA ASP A 59 15.60 4.28 -2.70
C ASP A 59 15.15 5.59 -2.05
N LEU A 60 14.29 6.37 -2.72
CA LEU A 60 13.73 7.60 -2.16
C LEU A 60 12.88 7.33 -0.90
N GLY A 61 12.11 6.25 -0.90
CA GLY A 61 11.34 5.86 0.28
C GLY A 61 12.24 5.56 1.48
N ASN A 62 13.38 4.89 1.27
CA ASN A 62 14.36 4.64 2.32
C ASN A 62 15.05 5.95 2.75
N GLU A 63 15.48 6.82 1.81
CA GLU A 63 16.01 8.15 2.09
C GLU A 63 15.07 8.94 3.02
N TRP A 64 13.79 9.00 2.69
CA TRP A 64 12.82 9.73 3.49
C TRP A 64 12.60 9.12 4.88
N ARG A 65 12.58 7.79 4.99
CA ARG A 65 12.46 7.11 6.30
C ARG A 65 13.66 7.35 7.18
N GLU A 66 14.85 7.37 6.62
CA GLU A 66 16.07 7.70 7.37
C GLU A 66 16.05 9.15 7.84
N LYS A 67 15.71 10.09 6.96
CA LYS A 67 15.78 11.52 7.21
C LYS A 67 14.66 12.05 8.09
N TYR A 68 13.43 11.57 7.88
CA TYR A 68 12.23 12.10 8.51
C TYR A 68 11.52 11.10 9.44
N GLY A 69 12.05 9.90 9.59
CA GLY A 69 11.47 8.82 10.38
C GLY A 69 10.62 7.85 9.55
N ALA A 70 10.59 6.58 9.97
CA ALA A 70 9.99 5.50 9.18
C ALA A 70 8.46 5.59 9.01
N GLY A 71 7.78 6.44 9.78
CA GLY A 71 6.34 6.73 9.64
C GLY A 71 5.99 7.89 8.72
N ILE A 72 6.97 8.56 8.08
CA ILE A 72 6.76 9.83 7.36
C ILE A 72 5.66 9.78 6.30
N LEU A 73 5.60 8.70 5.50
CA LEU A 73 4.57 8.58 4.45
C LEU A 73 3.17 8.45 5.05
N ALA A 74 3.03 7.73 6.16
CA ALA A 74 1.76 7.64 6.88
C ALA A 74 1.36 8.99 7.47
N GLN A 75 2.28 9.75 8.04
CA GLN A 75 2.02 11.09 8.58
C GLN A 75 1.54 12.05 7.48
N LYS A 76 2.15 12.03 6.29
CA LYS A 76 1.70 12.81 5.13
C LYS A 76 0.28 12.41 4.70
N ALA A 77 -0.03 11.12 4.64
CA ALA A 77 -1.37 10.64 4.29
C ALA A 77 -2.43 11.03 5.35
N LEU A 78 -2.10 10.93 6.64
CA LEU A 78 -2.99 11.36 7.72
C LEU A 78 -3.22 12.87 7.71
N ALA A 79 -2.20 13.67 7.42
CA ALA A 79 -2.32 15.11 7.23
C ALA A 79 -3.28 15.44 6.07
N LEU A 80 -3.14 14.76 4.93
CA LEU A 80 -4.02 14.92 3.78
C LEU A 80 -5.48 14.53 4.11
N ILE A 81 -5.69 13.43 4.86
CA ILE A 81 -7.02 13.00 5.31
C ILE A 81 -7.67 14.07 6.18
N LYS A 82 -6.91 14.66 7.09
CA LYS A 82 -7.37 15.74 7.98
C LYS A 82 -7.67 17.03 7.21
N GLU A 83 -6.73 17.48 6.37
CA GLU A 83 -6.84 18.71 5.58
C GLU A 83 -8.06 18.68 4.66
N LYS A 84 -8.26 17.57 3.94
CA LYS A 84 -9.36 17.41 2.98
C LYS A 84 -10.65 16.93 3.64
N ALA A 85 -10.72 16.83 4.97
CA ALA A 85 -11.88 16.35 5.73
C ALA A 85 -12.45 15.02 5.20
N ILE A 86 -11.59 14.06 4.82
CA ILE A 86 -11.97 12.79 4.20
C ILE A 86 -12.62 11.89 5.25
N ARG A 87 -13.87 11.48 5.01
CA ARG A 87 -14.62 10.63 5.95
C ARG A 87 -14.37 9.13 5.75
N LYS A 88 -14.13 8.70 4.50
CA LYS A 88 -13.82 7.31 4.14
C LYS A 88 -12.58 7.29 3.28
N ALA A 89 -11.50 6.69 3.76
CA ALA A 89 -10.24 6.59 3.03
C ALA A 89 -9.82 5.13 2.82
N VAL A 90 -9.28 4.83 1.65
CA VAL A 90 -8.47 3.64 1.43
C VAL A 90 -7.04 4.07 1.19
N VAL A 91 -6.12 3.56 1.98
CA VAL A 91 -4.68 3.87 1.92
C VAL A 91 -3.93 2.63 1.50
N GLU A 92 -3.16 2.71 0.41
CA GLU A 92 -2.36 1.57 -0.07
C GLU A 92 -0.86 1.89 -0.08
N GLY A 93 -0.06 0.83 -0.05
CA GLY A 93 1.39 0.96 -0.26
C GLY A 93 2.21 0.98 1.02
N PHE A 94 1.68 0.50 2.14
CA PHE A 94 2.42 0.30 3.37
C PHE A 94 3.65 -0.58 3.14
N ARG A 95 4.81 -0.12 3.59
CA ARG A 95 6.09 -0.79 3.40
C ARG A 95 6.97 -0.82 4.65
N ASN A 96 6.53 -0.17 5.73
CA ASN A 96 7.24 -0.21 7.01
C ASN A 96 6.22 -0.31 8.15
N SER A 97 6.58 -1.05 9.20
CA SER A 97 5.71 -1.27 10.36
C SER A 97 5.33 0.01 11.09
N LEU A 98 6.20 1.03 11.09
CA LEU A 98 5.92 2.32 11.70
C LEU A 98 4.86 3.13 10.92
N GLU A 99 4.73 2.92 9.61
CA GLU A 99 3.61 3.49 8.85
C GLU A 99 2.27 2.93 9.36
N ILE A 100 2.20 1.62 9.65
CA ILE A 100 1.01 0.98 10.23
C ILE A 100 0.74 1.52 11.65
N SER A 101 1.80 1.66 12.46
CA SER A 101 1.69 2.18 13.82
C SER A 101 1.11 3.59 13.85
N GLU A 102 1.48 4.48 12.91
CA GLU A 102 0.89 5.81 12.80
C GLU A 102 -0.63 5.74 12.51
N PHE A 103 -1.05 4.88 11.60
CA PHE A 103 -2.47 4.69 11.32
C PHE A 103 -3.24 4.03 12.45
N ARG A 104 -2.64 3.13 13.22
CA ARG A 104 -3.26 2.49 14.40
C ARG A 104 -3.55 3.44 15.55
N LYS A 105 -2.95 4.62 15.58
CA LYS A 105 -3.35 5.71 16.49
C LYS A 105 -4.74 6.24 16.15
N GLN A 106 -5.27 5.93 14.97
CA GLN A 106 -6.65 6.23 14.57
C GLN A 106 -7.55 5.05 14.96
N ASN A 107 -8.60 5.28 15.74
CA ASN A 107 -9.44 4.21 16.30
C ASN A 107 -10.20 3.40 15.22
N ASN A 108 -10.46 4.00 14.05
CA ASN A 108 -11.23 3.40 12.95
C ASN A 108 -10.34 2.99 11.77
N PHE A 109 -9.18 2.39 12.06
CA PHE A 109 -8.26 1.85 11.06
C PHE A 109 -8.28 0.32 11.06
N LYS A 110 -8.39 -0.28 9.87
CA LYS A 110 -8.22 -1.72 9.64
C LYS A 110 -7.26 -1.94 8.48
N LEU A 111 -6.33 -2.87 8.66
CA LEU A 111 -5.32 -3.23 7.65
C LEU A 111 -5.68 -4.55 6.97
N ILE A 112 -5.85 -4.52 5.66
CA ILE A 112 -6.07 -5.70 4.82
C ILE A 112 -4.73 -6.10 4.19
N GLY A 113 -4.29 -7.34 4.44
CA GLY A 113 -3.15 -7.97 3.80
C GLY A 113 -3.58 -8.74 2.55
N LEU A 114 -3.13 -8.32 1.38
CA LEU A 114 -3.35 -9.06 0.13
C LEU A 114 -2.21 -10.03 -0.13
N VAL A 115 -2.51 -11.32 -0.20
CA VAL A 115 -1.56 -12.38 -0.51
C VAL A 115 -1.86 -13.00 -1.87
N ALA A 116 -0.83 -13.27 -2.64
CA ALA A 116 -0.93 -13.97 -3.92
C ALA A 116 0.34 -14.75 -4.20
N ASN A 117 0.19 -15.89 -4.89
CA ASN A 117 1.30 -16.73 -5.31
C ASN A 117 2.35 -15.92 -6.09
N ARG A 118 3.62 -16.20 -5.85
CA ARG A 118 4.74 -15.43 -6.41
C ARG A 118 4.77 -15.45 -7.92
N GLN A 119 4.52 -16.62 -8.55
CA GLN A 119 4.43 -16.76 -9.99
C GLN A 119 3.29 -15.91 -10.57
N ILE A 120 2.12 -15.97 -9.96
CA ILE A 120 0.94 -15.18 -10.37
C ILE A 120 1.26 -13.67 -10.29
N ARG A 121 1.96 -13.23 -9.25
CA ARG A 121 2.36 -11.82 -9.10
C ARG A 121 3.30 -11.37 -10.21
N PHE A 122 4.28 -12.21 -10.56
CA PHE A 122 5.20 -11.95 -11.66
C PHE A 122 4.46 -11.84 -12.99
N ASP A 123 3.60 -12.82 -13.32
CA ASP A 123 2.85 -12.85 -14.57
C ASP A 123 1.93 -11.63 -14.74
N ARG A 124 1.27 -11.21 -13.65
CA ARG A 124 0.47 -9.97 -13.64
C ARG A 124 1.31 -8.75 -13.95
N LEU A 125 2.45 -8.61 -13.29
CA LEU A 125 3.33 -7.46 -13.45
C LEU A 125 3.95 -7.40 -14.85
N LYS A 126 4.35 -8.55 -15.40
CA LYS A 126 4.89 -8.67 -16.78
C LYS A 126 3.85 -8.20 -17.81
N LYS A 127 2.57 -8.50 -17.61
CA LYS A 127 1.47 -8.05 -18.49
C LYS A 127 1.21 -6.55 -18.39
N LEU A 128 1.41 -5.94 -17.23
CA LEU A 128 1.08 -4.53 -16.99
C LEU A 128 2.03 -3.54 -17.68
N LYS A 129 3.26 -3.92 -18.03
CA LYS A 129 4.29 -3.10 -18.73
C LYS A 129 4.42 -1.67 -18.16
N ARG A 130 4.33 -1.51 -16.85
CA ARG A 130 4.07 -0.21 -16.21
C ARG A 130 5.29 0.72 -16.13
N ARG A 131 6.45 0.22 -15.79
CA ARG A 131 7.63 1.05 -15.48
C ARG A 131 8.86 0.59 -16.24
N GLU A 132 9.29 -0.63 -15.99
CA GLU A 132 10.42 -1.28 -16.63
C GLU A 132 10.02 -2.63 -17.21
N LYS A 133 10.77 -3.09 -18.23
CA LYS A 133 10.61 -4.45 -18.78
C LYS A 133 11.05 -5.46 -17.72
N LEU A 134 10.08 -6.13 -17.10
CA LEU A 134 10.31 -7.05 -16.01
C LEU A 134 10.68 -8.44 -16.53
N ASN A 135 11.83 -8.96 -16.10
CA ASN A 135 12.20 -10.38 -16.16
C ASN A 135 12.14 -10.99 -14.76
N TRP A 136 12.31 -12.31 -14.64
CA TRP A 136 12.23 -13.01 -13.36
C TRP A 136 13.31 -12.59 -12.38
N GLU A 137 14.53 -12.34 -12.85
CA GLU A 137 15.65 -11.91 -12.02
C GLU A 137 15.37 -10.52 -11.39
N LEU A 138 14.98 -9.55 -12.22
CA LEU A 138 14.63 -8.20 -11.74
C LEU A 138 13.42 -8.24 -10.80
N PHE A 139 12.40 -9.06 -11.12
CA PHE A 139 11.28 -9.27 -10.22
C PHE A 139 11.73 -9.79 -8.86
N ASN A 140 12.59 -10.82 -8.83
CA ASN A 140 13.11 -11.39 -7.60
C ASN A 140 13.88 -10.35 -6.77
N LYS A 141 14.75 -9.57 -7.40
CA LYS A 141 15.51 -8.49 -6.76
C LYS A 141 14.58 -7.48 -6.10
N LEU A 142 13.61 -6.97 -6.84
CA LEU A 142 12.69 -5.93 -6.36
C LEU A 142 11.69 -6.47 -5.32
N ASP A 143 11.19 -7.68 -5.50
CA ASP A 143 10.24 -8.33 -4.58
C ASP A 143 10.91 -8.69 -3.25
N ASN A 144 12.12 -9.27 -3.29
CA ASN A 144 12.89 -9.58 -2.09
C ASN A 144 13.17 -8.31 -1.27
N ARG A 145 13.60 -7.24 -1.95
CA ARG A 145 13.82 -5.95 -1.29
C ARG A 145 12.55 -5.39 -0.66
N ASP A 146 11.40 -5.42 -1.37
CA ASP A 146 10.11 -5.01 -0.81
C ASP A 146 9.73 -5.81 0.44
N LEU A 147 9.98 -7.13 0.43
CA LEU A 147 9.70 -8.00 1.56
C LEU A 147 10.58 -7.71 2.78
N GLY A 148 11.71 -7.03 2.60
CA GLY A 148 12.63 -6.63 3.67
C GLY A 148 13.94 -7.40 3.67
N ILE A 149 14.22 -8.24 2.67
CA ILE A 149 15.48 -8.99 2.57
C ILE A 149 16.61 -8.01 2.26
N GLY A 150 17.58 -7.94 3.18
CA GLY A 150 18.71 -7.01 3.09
C GLY A 150 18.40 -5.56 3.52
N GLU A 151 17.22 -5.29 4.04
CA GLU A 151 16.79 -3.96 4.50
C GLU A 151 16.94 -3.82 6.04
N GLY A 152 17.29 -2.62 6.50
CA GLY A 152 17.35 -2.28 7.92
C GLY A 152 15.97 -1.98 8.52
N LYS A 153 15.95 -1.66 9.83
CA LYS A 153 14.70 -1.36 10.58
C LYS A 153 13.86 -0.22 9.99
N LYS A 154 14.50 0.75 9.36
CA LYS A 154 13.81 1.88 8.69
C LYS A 154 13.54 1.61 7.20
N GLY A 155 14.06 0.53 6.63
CA GLY A 155 13.88 0.14 5.24
C GLY A 155 12.52 -0.46 4.93
N LEU A 156 12.45 -1.16 3.80
CA LEU A 156 11.24 -1.86 3.35
C LEU A 156 10.99 -3.10 4.22
N GLN A 157 9.76 -3.34 4.60
CA GLN A 157 9.34 -4.40 5.54
C GLN A 157 7.94 -4.96 5.19
N VAL A 158 7.65 -5.20 3.91
CA VAL A 158 6.31 -5.64 3.51
C VAL A 158 5.91 -6.97 4.14
N ALA A 159 6.86 -7.88 4.42
CA ALA A 159 6.57 -9.13 5.13
C ALA A 159 6.05 -8.85 6.55
N ILE A 160 6.65 -7.90 7.27
CA ILE A 160 6.19 -7.47 8.59
C ILE A 160 4.83 -6.77 8.47
N CYS A 161 4.64 -5.91 7.47
CA CYS A 161 3.35 -5.26 7.23
C CYS A 161 2.24 -6.28 7.00
N LEU A 162 2.52 -7.36 6.26
CA LEU A 162 1.59 -8.47 6.08
C LEU A 162 1.28 -9.15 7.42
N ALA A 163 2.30 -9.51 8.20
CA ALA A 163 2.11 -10.15 9.51
C ALA A 163 1.28 -9.31 10.48
N LEU A 164 1.30 -7.98 10.34
CA LEU A 164 0.51 -7.04 11.14
C LEU A 164 -0.91 -6.81 10.61
N SER A 165 -1.34 -7.47 9.54
CA SER A 165 -2.66 -7.27 8.96
C SER A 165 -3.76 -7.83 9.85
N ASP A 166 -4.87 -7.09 9.95
CA ASP A 166 -6.06 -7.51 10.72
C ASP A 166 -6.89 -8.54 9.95
N ILE A 167 -6.83 -8.50 8.62
CA ILE A 167 -7.61 -9.34 7.71
C ILE A 167 -6.72 -9.76 6.54
N PHE A 168 -6.78 -11.02 6.13
CA PHE A 168 -6.08 -11.53 4.96
C PHE A 168 -7.05 -11.86 3.83
N ILE A 169 -6.72 -11.42 2.62
CA ILE A 169 -7.44 -11.78 1.41
C ILE A 169 -6.47 -12.43 0.42
N GLU A 170 -6.72 -13.69 0.12
CA GLU A 170 -6.01 -14.37 -0.96
C GLU A 170 -6.54 -13.90 -2.31
N ASN A 171 -5.61 -13.48 -3.19
CA ASN A 171 -5.89 -13.01 -4.53
C ASN A 171 -5.12 -13.82 -5.58
N ASN A 172 -5.36 -15.14 -5.64
CA ASN A 172 -4.78 -16.02 -6.66
C ASN A 172 -5.63 -16.13 -7.94
N ARG A 173 -6.91 -15.77 -7.85
CA ARG A 173 -7.86 -15.86 -8.97
C ARG A 173 -8.09 -14.50 -9.64
N GLY A 174 -9.23 -14.33 -10.25
CA GLY A 174 -9.57 -13.13 -11.02
C GLY A 174 -10.08 -11.96 -10.19
N LEU A 175 -10.22 -10.81 -10.87
CA LEU A 175 -10.70 -9.55 -10.26
C LEU A 175 -12.11 -9.69 -9.63
N GLY A 176 -12.98 -10.51 -10.22
CA GLY A 176 -14.34 -10.74 -9.69
C GLY A 176 -14.32 -11.31 -8.28
N GLU A 177 -13.51 -12.34 -8.02
CA GLU A 177 -13.38 -12.95 -6.70
C GLU A 177 -12.76 -11.99 -5.68
N LEU A 178 -11.72 -11.23 -6.09
CA LEU A 178 -11.15 -10.20 -5.22
C LEU A 178 -12.20 -9.19 -4.76
N LYS A 179 -13.04 -8.71 -5.70
CA LYS A 179 -14.14 -7.77 -5.39
C LYS A 179 -15.17 -8.37 -4.44
N SER A 180 -15.54 -9.66 -4.63
CA SER A 180 -16.47 -10.35 -3.75
C SER A 180 -15.94 -10.48 -2.32
N LYS A 181 -14.70 -10.92 -2.17
CA LYS A 181 -14.02 -11.01 -0.86
C LYS A 181 -13.92 -9.65 -0.15
N ILE A 182 -13.61 -8.57 -0.90
CA ILE A 182 -13.56 -7.21 -0.34
C ILE A 182 -14.96 -6.78 0.14
N LYS A 183 -16.02 -7.04 -0.65
CA LYS A 183 -17.40 -6.70 -0.25
C LYS A 183 -17.81 -7.41 1.04
N GLU A 184 -17.48 -8.69 1.17
CA GLU A 184 -17.75 -9.51 2.36
C GLU A 184 -17.05 -8.90 3.60
N VAL A 185 -15.75 -8.62 3.48
CA VAL A 185 -14.97 -7.97 4.55
C VAL A 185 -15.59 -6.63 4.99
N ILE A 186 -16.02 -5.80 4.03
CA ILE A 186 -16.65 -4.51 4.35
C ILE A 186 -17.97 -4.74 5.08
N LYS A 187 -18.80 -5.66 4.60
CA LYS A 187 -20.12 -5.94 5.17
C LYS A 187 -20.03 -6.48 6.60
N GLU A 188 -19.10 -7.42 6.84
CA GLU A 188 -19.03 -8.14 8.11
C GLU A 188 -18.22 -7.40 9.19
N ARG A 189 -17.16 -6.64 8.78
CA ARG A 189 -16.19 -6.13 9.73
C ARG A 189 -16.03 -4.61 9.76
N ILE A 190 -16.72 -3.91 8.88
CA ILE A 190 -16.61 -2.46 8.77
C ILE A 190 -17.94 -1.76 9.05
N ASN A 191 -19.08 -2.45 8.96
CA ASN A 191 -20.38 -1.91 9.38
C ASN A 191 -20.57 -1.88 10.90
N GLU A 192 -19.59 -2.35 11.67
CA GLU A 192 -19.57 -2.28 13.15
C GLU A 192 -19.00 -0.95 13.67
N PHE A 193 -18.70 0.01 12.79
CA PHE A 193 -18.20 1.36 13.08
C PHE A 193 -19.13 2.41 12.44
#